data_98b598b66bb50a666fd68c2e902d13aa
#
_entry.id   98b598b66bb50a666fd68c2e902d13aa
#
_cell.length_a   1.000
_cell.length_b   1.000
_cell.length_c   1.000
_cell.angle_alpha   90.00
_cell.angle_beta   90.00
_cell.angle_gamma   90.00
#
_symmetry.space_group_name_H-M   'P 1'
#
loop_
_entity.id
_entity.type
_entity.pdbx_description
1 polymer ?
#
loop_
_entity_poly.entity_id
_entity_poly.type
_entity_poly.pdbx_seq_one_letter_code
_entity_poly.pdbx_strand_id
1 'polypeptide(L)'
;PLIEAVNSGKEVEKVLIQKGLSGSTFHELIPLLKENKIPYQMVPPEKLNRVTRKNHQGIIAYLSPVSFFQIEQILPTLYEEGKEPFILVLDRITDVRNFGAILRTAHSAGVHAVLIPDKGAA
;
A
#
# COMPACT_ATOMS: atom_id res chain seq x y z
N PRO A 1 -16.44 5.56 -2.67
CA PRO A 1 -15.66 4.54 -1.95
C PRO A 1 -14.16 4.82 -1.92
N LEU A 2 -13.53 5.16 -3.07
CA LEU A 2 -12.08 5.42 -3.07
C LEU A 2 -11.71 6.66 -2.27
N ILE A 3 -12.47 7.74 -2.41
CA ILE A 3 -12.22 8.98 -1.66
C ILE A 3 -12.32 8.72 -0.16
N GLU A 4 -13.30 7.95 0.26
CA GLU A 4 -13.45 7.53 1.65
C GLU A 4 -12.27 6.68 2.13
N ALA A 5 -11.79 5.74 1.29
CA ALA A 5 -10.65 4.91 1.63
C ALA A 5 -9.38 5.74 1.85
N VAL A 6 -9.12 6.71 0.98
CA VAL A 6 -7.96 7.61 1.12
C VAL A 6 -8.09 8.45 2.38
N ASN A 7 -9.26 9.04 2.62
CA ASN A 7 -9.51 9.89 3.80
C ASN A 7 -9.45 9.11 5.12
N SER A 8 -9.78 7.81 5.09
CA SER A 8 -9.71 6.96 6.29
C SER A 8 -8.33 6.39 6.57
N GLY A 9 -7.32 6.75 5.77
CA GLY A 9 -5.95 6.33 5.99
C GLY A 9 -5.60 4.94 5.48
N LYS A 10 -6.43 4.33 4.65
CA LYS A 10 -6.09 3.05 4.01
C LYS A 10 -4.92 3.21 3.06
N GLU A 11 -4.04 2.22 3.05
CA GLU A 11 -2.89 2.18 2.15
C GLU A 11 -3.33 1.85 0.73
N VAL A 12 -3.32 2.84 -0.15
CA VAL A 12 -3.63 2.68 -1.56
C VAL A 12 -2.32 2.62 -2.34
N GLU A 13 -2.04 1.49 -2.99
CA GLU A 13 -0.79 1.30 -3.74
C GLU A 13 -0.79 2.04 -5.07
N LYS A 14 -1.87 1.92 -5.82
CA LYS A 14 -2.05 2.59 -7.10
C LYS A 14 -3.51 2.62 -7.51
N VAL A 15 -3.83 3.49 -8.46
CA VAL A 15 -5.17 3.64 -8.98
C VAL A 15 -5.12 3.59 -10.51
N LEU A 16 -6.01 2.83 -11.13
CA LEU A 16 -6.26 2.85 -12.56
C LEU A 16 -7.55 3.61 -12.83
N ILE A 17 -7.49 4.56 -13.74
CA ILE A 17 -8.60 5.44 -14.08
C ILE A 17 -8.90 5.32 -15.58
N GLN A 18 -10.16 5.15 -15.93
CA GLN A 18 -10.58 5.07 -17.32
C GLN A 18 -10.33 6.39 -18.04
N LYS A 19 -9.71 6.31 -19.22
CA LYS A 19 -9.53 7.48 -20.07
C LYS A 19 -10.89 8.06 -20.47
N GLY A 20 -10.99 9.38 -20.44
CA GLY A 20 -12.21 10.10 -20.79
C GLY A 20 -13.25 10.15 -19.67
N LEU A 21 -12.95 9.60 -18.50
CA LEU A 21 -13.83 9.73 -17.35
C LEU A 21 -13.92 11.19 -16.92
N SER A 22 -15.14 11.68 -16.71
CA SER A 22 -15.40 13.06 -16.30
C SER A 22 -16.48 13.10 -15.22
N GLY A 23 -16.58 14.23 -14.53
CA GLY A 23 -17.54 14.43 -13.48
C GLY A 23 -16.92 15.10 -12.25
N SER A 24 -17.76 15.56 -11.33
CA SER A 24 -17.32 16.24 -10.12
C SER A 24 -16.45 15.35 -9.25
N THR A 25 -16.80 14.09 -9.09
CA THR A 25 -16.03 13.13 -8.30
C THR A 25 -14.64 12.91 -8.87
N PHE A 26 -14.50 12.86 -10.20
CA PHE A 26 -13.21 12.75 -10.86
C PHE A 26 -12.34 13.98 -10.59
N HIS A 27 -12.92 15.17 -10.66
CA HIS A 27 -12.20 16.41 -10.39
C HIS A 27 -11.73 16.53 -8.94
N GLU A 28 -12.43 15.91 -8.00
CA GLU A 28 -12.00 15.82 -6.61
C GLU A 28 -10.92 14.77 -6.39
N LEU A 29 -11.00 13.67 -7.14
CA LEU A 29 -10.11 12.51 -6.96
C LEU A 29 -8.66 12.82 -7.31
N ILE A 30 -8.40 13.46 -8.44
CA ILE A 30 -7.04 13.69 -8.93
C ILE A 30 -6.20 14.53 -7.94
N PRO A 31 -6.69 15.68 -7.44
CA PRO A 31 -5.96 16.43 -6.43
C PRO A 31 -5.70 15.62 -5.16
N LEU A 32 -6.67 14.80 -4.73
CA LEU A 32 -6.52 13.96 -3.56
C LEU A 32 -5.42 12.92 -3.71
N LEU A 33 -5.33 12.28 -4.88
CA LEU A 33 -4.28 11.31 -5.17
C LEU A 33 -2.90 11.98 -5.20
N LYS A 34 -2.79 13.16 -5.79
CA LYS A 34 -1.54 13.92 -5.81
C LYS A 34 -1.10 14.35 -4.42
N GLU A 35 -2.03 14.84 -3.60
CA GLU A 35 -1.76 15.26 -2.23
C GLU A 35 -1.24 14.10 -1.38
N ASN A 36 -1.80 12.92 -1.55
CA ASN A 36 -1.41 11.71 -0.81
C ASN A 36 -0.29 10.92 -1.48
N LYS A 37 0.29 11.43 -2.57
CA LYS A 37 1.38 10.79 -3.32
C LYS A 37 1.03 9.38 -3.79
N ILE A 38 -0.20 9.16 -4.20
CA ILE A 38 -0.68 7.88 -4.71
C ILE A 38 -0.49 7.83 -6.22
N PRO A 39 0.28 6.85 -6.75
CA PRO A 39 0.43 6.69 -8.19
C PRO A 39 -0.90 6.38 -8.86
N TYR A 40 -1.17 7.02 -9.99
CA TYR A 40 -2.34 6.71 -10.79
C TYR A 40 -1.99 6.69 -12.27
N GLN A 41 -2.80 5.98 -13.05
CA GLN A 41 -2.59 5.84 -14.49
C GLN A 41 -3.94 5.89 -15.20
N MET A 42 -4.01 6.67 -16.27
CA MET A 42 -5.14 6.67 -17.19
C MET A 42 -5.01 5.49 -18.14
N VAL A 43 -6.03 4.66 -18.23
CA VAL A 43 -6.00 3.43 -19.05
C VAL A 43 -7.28 3.28 -19.87
N PRO A 44 -7.24 2.54 -20.98
CA PRO A 44 -8.45 2.23 -21.76
C PRO A 44 -9.43 1.38 -20.93
N PRO A 45 -10.74 1.48 -21.20
CA PRO A 45 -11.76 0.68 -20.49
C PRO A 45 -11.50 -0.81 -20.55
N GLU A 46 -10.94 -1.31 -21.62
CA GLU A 46 -10.65 -2.74 -21.82
C GLU A 46 -9.65 -3.24 -20.78
N LYS A 47 -8.70 -2.41 -20.38
CA LYS A 47 -7.72 -2.79 -19.36
C LYS A 47 -8.37 -2.96 -17.99
N LEU A 48 -9.33 -2.10 -17.65
CA LEU A 48 -10.09 -2.23 -16.40
C LEU A 48 -10.94 -3.51 -16.41
N ASN A 49 -11.58 -3.81 -17.54
CA ASN A 49 -12.42 -5.00 -17.67
C ASN A 49 -11.61 -6.31 -17.60
N ARG A 50 -10.32 -6.28 -17.96
CA ARG A 50 -9.41 -7.42 -17.76
C ARG A 50 -9.08 -7.67 -16.30
N VAL A 51 -8.97 -6.60 -15.51
CA VAL A 51 -8.65 -6.71 -14.07
C VAL A 51 -9.84 -7.25 -13.30
N THR A 52 -11.04 -6.75 -13.58
CA THR A 52 -12.26 -7.20 -12.90
C THR A 52 -13.47 -7.09 -13.82
N ARG A 53 -14.38 -8.05 -13.68
CA ARG A 53 -15.70 -8.01 -14.34
C ARG A 53 -16.76 -7.34 -13.49
N LYS A 54 -16.45 -7.00 -12.24
CA LYS A 54 -17.38 -6.29 -11.37
C LYS A 54 -17.56 -4.86 -11.86
N ASN A 55 -18.64 -4.22 -11.44
CA ASN A 55 -18.90 -2.83 -11.77
C ASN A 55 -17.86 -1.93 -11.09
N HIS A 56 -16.87 -1.47 -11.84
CA HIS A 56 -15.80 -0.62 -11.35
C HIS A 56 -16.02 0.87 -11.55
N GLN A 57 -17.05 1.24 -12.32
CA GLN A 57 -17.39 2.64 -12.62
C GLN A 57 -16.21 3.47 -13.17
N GLY A 58 -15.27 2.82 -13.86
CA GLY A 58 -14.11 3.47 -14.47
C GLY A 58 -12.92 3.70 -13.55
N ILE A 59 -12.94 3.18 -12.32
CA ILE A 59 -11.85 3.35 -11.35
C ILE A 59 -11.59 2.02 -10.64
N ILE A 60 -10.31 1.63 -10.61
CA ILE A 60 -9.86 0.46 -9.84
C ILE A 60 -8.70 0.91 -8.96
N ALA A 61 -8.81 0.68 -7.67
CA ALA A 61 -7.75 0.95 -6.71
C ALA A 61 -7.15 -0.36 -6.18
N TYR A 62 -5.83 -0.41 -6.12
CA TYR A 62 -5.11 -1.52 -5.47
C TYR A 62 -4.77 -1.11 -4.06
N LEU A 63 -5.30 -1.84 -3.09
CA LEU A 63 -5.05 -1.59 -1.68
C LEU A 63 -3.95 -2.50 -1.17
N SER A 64 -3.08 -1.97 -0.33
CA SER A 64 -2.10 -2.79 0.37
C SER A 64 -2.79 -3.55 1.50
N PRO A 65 -2.57 -4.87 1.60
CA PRO A 65 -3.08 -5.63 2.74
C PRO A 65 -2.28 -5.37 4.02
N VAL A 66 -1.17 -4.65 3.91
CA VAL A 66 -0.25 -4.39 5.01
C VAL A 66 -0.14 -2.89 5.24
N SER A 67 -0.24 -2.48 6.51
CA SER A 67 0.03 -1.10 6.90
C SER A 67 1.53 -0.92 7.17
N PHE A 68 2.08 0.20 6.71
CA PHE A 68 3.47 0.55 6.94
C PHE A 68 3.57 1.64 8.00
N PHE A 69 4.54 1.52 8.88
CA PHE A 69 4.79 2.46 9.96
C PHE A 69 6.25 2.90 9.93
N GLN A 70 6.53 4.05 10.48
CA GLN A 70 7.92 4.47 10.68
C GLN A 70 8.47 3.80 11.94
N ILE A 71 9.76 3.45 11.92
CA ILE A 71 10.39 2.78 13.06
C ILE A 71 10.31 3.62 14.34
N GLU A 72 10.33 4.94 14.20
CA GLU A 72 10.25 5.89 15.30
C GLU A 72 8.90 5.82 16.03
N GLN A 73 7.86 5.30 15.36
CA GLN A 73 6.53 5.09 15.94
C GLN A 73 6.44 3.76 16.69
N ILE A 74 7.19 2.74 16.23
CA ILE A 74 7.11 1.38 16.75
C ILE A 74 7.94 1.21 18.01
N LEU A 75 9.17 1.72 18.02
CA LEU A 75 10.11 1.50 19.13
C LEU A 75 9.57 1.97 20.49
N PRO A 76 9.02 3.19 20.63
CA PRO A 76 8.49 3.62 21.92
C PRO A 76 7.40 2.70 22.46
N THR A 77 6.53 2.20 21.58
CA THR A 77 5.44 1.29 21.96
C THR A 77 6.00 -0.02 22.54
N LEU A 78 7.04 -0.58 21.92
CA LEU A 78 7.66 -1.81 22.40
C LEU A 78 8.30 -1.61 23.78
N TYR A 79 8.97 -0.49 24.00
CA TYR A 79 9.56 -0.16 25.29
C TYR A 79 8.50 0.06 26.38
N GLU A 80 7.40 0.74 26.04
CA GLU A 80 6.28 0.93 26.96
C GLU A 80 5.63 -0.39 27.39
N GLU A 81 5.60 -1.38 26.48
CA GLU A 81 5.10 -2.72 26.77
C GLU A 81 6.11 -3.60 27.51
N GLY A 82 7.29 -3.07 27.83
CA GLY A 82 8.34 -3.81 28.52
C GLY A 82 9.03 -4.86 27.65
N LYS A 83 8.95 -4.72 26.34
CA LYS A 83 9.58 -5.64 25.39
C LYS A 83 10.94 -5.14 24.93
N GLU A 84 11.88 -6.07 24.74
CA GLU A 84 13.14 -5.79 24.05
C GLU A 84 12.89 -5.85 22.56
N PRO A 85 13.16 -4.75 21.80
CA PRO A 85 12.90 -4.77 20.37
C PRO A 85 13.72 -5.83 19.64
N PHE A 86 13.02 -6.67 18.87
CA PHE A 86 13.63 -7.64 17.97
C PHE A 86 13.24 -7.24 16.55
N ILE A 87 14.18 -6.61 15.84
CA ILE A 87 13.94 -5.98 14.53
C ILE A 87 14.78 -6.70 13.48
N LEU A 88 14.13 -7.10 12.40
CA LEU A 88 14.80 -7.64 11.22
C LEU A 88 14.92 -6.54 10.17
N VAL A 89 16.10 -6.30 9.66
CA VAL A 89 16.36 -5.31 8.60
C VAL A 89 16.62 -6.06 7.30
N LEU A 90 15.85 -5.77 6.28
CA LEU A 90 16.02 -6.35 4.94
C LEU A 90 16.50 -5.28 3.99
N ASP A 91 17.57 -5.58 3.27
CA ASP A 91 18.15 -4.68 2.27
C ASP A 91 18.15 -5.38 0.90
N ARG A 92 17.60 -4.69 -0.11
CA ARG A 92 17.63 -5.13 -1.51
C ARG A 92 17.00 -6.51 -1.77
N ILE A 93 15.95 -6.85 -1.05
CA ILE A 93 15.18 -8.07 -1.32
C ILE A 93 14.18 -7.75 -2.42
N THR A 94 14.40 -8.26 -3.61
CA THR A 94 13.58 -8.00 -4.80
C THR A 94 12.68 -9.16 -5.20
N ASP A 95 12.98 -10.38 -4.74
CA ASP A 95 12.18 -11.55 -5.03
C ASP A 95 11.01 -11.63 -4.05
N VAL A 96 9.78 -11.53 -4.58
CA VAL A 96 8.54 -11.54 -3.77
C VAL A 96 8.37 -12.83 -2.98
N ARG A 97 8.77 -13.97 -3.55
CA ARG A 97 8.66 -15.27 -2.88
C ARG A 97 9.60 -15.35 -1.68
N ASN A 98 10.85 -14.91 -1.88
CA ASN A 98 11.82 -14.87 -0.79
C ASN A 98 11.38 -13.88 0.29
N PHE A 99 10.87 -12.72 -0.11
CA PHE A 99 10.35 -11.74 0.83
C PHE A 99 9.24 -12.33 1.70
N GLY A 100 8.25 -12.99 1.09
CA GLY A 100 7.17 -13.64 1.81
C GLY A 100 7.64 -14.76 2.75
N ALA A 101 8.62 -15.56 2.32
CA ALA A 101 9.19 -16.62 3.15
C ALA A 101 9.92 -16.06 4.36
N ILE A 102 10.68 -14.98 4.18
CA ILE A 102 11.37 -14.29 5.26
C ILE A 102 10.38 -13.72 6.28
N LEU A 103 9.29 -13.10 5.82
CA LEU A 103 8.25 -12.56 6.70
C LEU A 103 7.61 -13.67 7.54
N ARG A 104 7.32 -14.84 6.96
CA ARG A 104 6.77 -15.98 7.70
C ARG A 104 7.72 -16.49 8.77
N THR A 105 8.99 -16.64 8.44
CA THR A 105 10.02 -17.07 9.38
C THR A 105 10.19 -16.04 10.50
N ALA A 106 10.22 -14.75 10.15
CA ALA A 106 10.32 -13.67 11.12
C ALA A 106 9.16 -13.68 12.11
N HIS A 107 7.95 -13.87 11.61
CA HIS A 107 6.76 -13.98 12.46
C HIS A 107 6.87 -15.14 13.44
N SER A 108 7.28 -16.32 12.95
CA SER A 108 7.46 -17.52 13.78
C SER A 108 8.57 -17.36 14.81
N ALA A 109 9.62 -16.60 14.50
CA ALA A 109 10.74 -16.34 15.42
C ALA A 109 10.44 -15.26 16.47
N GLY A 110 9.28 -14.59 16.38
CA GLY A 110 8.90 -13.57 17.36
C GLY A 110 9.47 -12.19 17.05
N VAL A 111 9.82 -11.93 15.79
CA VAL A 111 10.28 -10.59 15.38
C VAL A 111 9.14 -9.57 15.53
N HIS A 112 9.43 -8.45 16.16
CA HIS A 112 8.44 -7.40 16.41
C HIS A 112 8.16 -6.55 15.17
N ALA A 113 9.17 -6.30 14.35
CA ALA A 113 9.04 -5.51 13.14
C ALA A 113 10.07 -5.92 12.10
N VAL A 114 9.70 -5.77 10.84
CA VAL A 114 10.60 -5.94 9.70
C VAL A 114 10.80 -4.58 9.06
N LEU A 115 12.05 -4.13 8.99
CA LEU A 115 12.41 -2.84 8.43
C LEU A 115 12.85 -3.02 6.98
N ILE A 116 12.25 -2.26 6.09
CA ILE A 116 12.57 -2.29 4.66
C ILE A 116 12.85 -0.86 4.18
N PRO A 117 13.64 -0.69 3.10
CA PRO A 117 13.85 0.65 2.54
C PRO A 117 12.59 1.17 1.87
N ASP A 118 12.43 2.50 1.82
CA ASP A 118 11.31 3.15 1.15
C ASP A 118 11.27 2.85 -0.35
N LYS A 119 12.43 2.68 -0.95
CA LYS A 119 12.58 2.41 -2.38
C LYS A 119 13.49 1.21 -2.60
N GLY A 120 13.21 0.44 -3.65
CA GLY A 120 14.00 -0.72 -4.00
C GLY A 120 13.67 -1.98 -3.20
N ALA A 121 12.56 -1.98 -2.45
CA ALA A 121 12.00 -3.18 -1.85
C ALA A 121 10.99 -3.81 -2.80
N ALA A 122 10.82 -5.11 -2.69
CA ALA A 122 9.88 -5.86 -3.51
C ALA A 122 8.42 -5.47 -3.21
#